data_a5095b5629a96f22bb88e3bc8d4f80f0
#
_entry.id   a5095b5629a96f22bb88e3bc8d4f80f0
#
_cell.length_a   1.000
_cell.length_b   1.000
_cell.length_c   1.000
_cell.angle_alpha   90.00
_cell.angle_beta   90.00
_cell.angle_gamma   90.00
#
_symmetry.space_group_name_H-M   'P 1'
#
loop_
_entity.id
_entity.type
_entity.pdbx_description
1 polymer ?
#
loop_
_entity_poly.entity_id
_entity_poly.type
_entity_poly.pdbx_seq_one_letter_code
_entity_poly.pdbx_strand_id
1 'polypeptide(L)'
;MIIDVRSDSEYADDHIPGAVSMPVLNDAERAEVGTMYKQVGAFEAKRRGAALVSRNISQHLENRLADAPKDFAPLVYCWRGGQRSGAMARILGEIGWKVTVVDG
;
A
#
# COMPACT_ATOMS: atom_id res chain seq x y z
N MET A 1 10.24 10.66 -3.91
CA MET A 1 10.12 9.69 -2.79
C MET A 1 9.79 8.31 -3.33
N ILE A 2 10.42 7.31 -2.79
CA ILE A 2 10.12 5.92 -3.10
C ILE A 2 9.30 5.35 -1.94
N ILE A 3 8.13 4.83 -2.23
CA ILE A 3 7.21 4.32 -1.21
C ILE A 3 7.06 2.81 -1.35
N ASP A 4 7.40 2.09 -0.28
CA ASP A 4 7.20 0.65 -0.17
C ASP A 4 5.87 0.43 0.57
N VAL A 5 4.89 -0.16 -0.12
CA VAL A 5 3.56 -0.39 0.45
C VAL A 5 3.37 -1.80 1.00
N ARG A 6 4.46 -2.59 1.03
CA ARG A 6 4.42 -3.94 1.60
C ARG A 6 4.38 -3.88 3.13
N SER A 7 4.15 -5.03 3.75
CA SER A 7 4.08 -5.11 5.21
C SER A 7 5.44 -4.82 5.86
N ASP A 8 5.41 -4.56 7.17
CA ASP A 8 6.61 -4.22 7.92
C ASP A 8 7.70 -5.29 7.85
N SER A 9 7.33 -6.56 7.93
CA SER A 9 8.31 -7.64 7.87
C SER A 9 8.94 -7.77 6.48
N GLU A 10 8.16 -7.54 5.43
CA GLU A 10 8.70 -7.54 4.07
C GLU A 10 9.71 -6.42 3.88
N TYR A 11 9.37 -5.23 4.37
CA TYR A 11 10.27 -4.08 4.29
C TYR A 11 11.56 -4.32 5.08
N ALA A 12 11.45 -4.89 6.28
CA ALA A 12 12.60 -5.17 7.12
C ALA A 12 13.52 -6.22 6.50
N ASP A 13 12.94 -7.20 5.79
CA ASP A 13 13.70 -8.27 5.15
C ASP A 13 14.51 -7.74 3.97
N ASP A 14 13.87 -6.92 3.12
CA ASP A 14 14.50 -6.40 1.91
C ASP A 14 13.67 -5.24 1.36
N HIS A 15 14.31 -4.13 0.97
CA HIS A 15 13.61 -3.02 0.33
C HIS A 15 14.58 -2.22 -0.54
N ILE A 16 14.03 -1.43 -1.46
CA ILE A 16 14.83 -0.56 -2.31
C ILE A 16 15.53 0.49 -1.44
N PRO A 17 16.85 0.70 -1.60
CA PRO A 17 17.56 1.74 -0.83
C PRO A 17 16.87 3.09 -0.92
N GLY A 18 16.63 3.70 0.23
CA GLY A 18 15.95 5.00 0.32
C GLY A 18 14.44 4.93 0.33
N ALA A 19 13.84 3.74 0.20
CA ALA A 19 12.39 3.60 0.25
C ALA A 19 11.85 3.86 1.65
N VAL A 20 10.68 4.49 1.70
CA VAL A 20 9.96 4.77 2.94
C VAL A 20 8.84 3.75 3.09
N SER A 21 8.73 3.15 4.27
CA SER A 21 7.70 2.16 4.54
C SER A 21 6.35 2.84 4.81
N MET A 22 5.37 2.57 3.96
CA MET A 22 3.99 3.01 4.13
C MET A 22 3.06 1.84 3.79
N PRO A 23 2.97 0.83 4.68
CA PRO A 23 2.21 -0.38 4.35
C PRO A 23 0.73 -0.10 4.18
N VAL A 24 0.14 -0.69 3.14
CA VAL A 24 -1.32 -0.66 2.96
C VAL A 24 -1.97 -1.80 3.75
N LEU A 25 -1.20 -2.83 4.10
CA LEU A 25 -1.59 -3.89 5.04
C LEU A 25 -0.37 -4.21 5.89
N ASN A 26 -0.53 -4.22 7.22
CA ASN A 26 0.54 -4.68 8.09
C ASN A 26 0.58 -6.21 8.11
N ASP A 27 1.54 -6.79 8.84
CA ASP A 27 1.72 -8.25 8.85
C ASP A 27 0.49 -8.99 9.36
N ALA A 28 -0.11 -8.52 10.45
CA ALA A 28 -1.30 -9.13 11.02
C ALA A 28 -2.50 -9.04 10.07
N GLU A 29 -2.66 -7.91 9.41
CA GLU A 29 -3.74 -7.69 8.44
C GLU A 29 -3.57 -8.57 7.22
N ARG A 30 -2.34 -8.73 6.71
CA ARG A 30 -2.08 -9.66 5.61
C ARG A 30 -2.44 -11.08 5.98
N ALA A 31 -2.09 -11.50 7.19
CA ALA A 31 -2.42 -12.83 7.70
C ALA A 31 -3.94 -13.01 7.81
N GLU A 32 -4.64 -12.01 8.32
CA GLU A 32 -6.10 -12.04 8.44
C GLU A 32 -6.76 -12.21 7.08
N VAL A 33 -6.40 -11.38 6.12
CA VAL A 33 -6.99 -11.42 4.77
C VAL A 33 -6.64 -12.73 4.08
N GLY A 34 -5.40 -13.21 4.20
CA GLY A 34 -4.99 -14.48 3.63
C GLY A 34 -5.76 -15.66 4.20
N THR A 35 -6.01 -15.65 5.50
CA THR A 35 -6.82 -16.67 6.17
C THR A 35 -8.27 -16.63 5.65
N MET A 36 -8.83 -15.44 5.48
CA MET A 36 -10.19 -15.28 4.96
C MET A 36 -10.33 -15.83 3.54
N TYR A 37 -9.31 -15.65 2.69
CA TYR A 37 -9.31 -16.24 1.35
C TYR A 37 -9.46 -17.76 1.38
N LYS A 38 -8.80 -18.39 2.34
CA LYS A 38 -8.79 -19.86 2.46
C LYS A 38 -10.04 -20.40 3.15
N GLN A 39 -10.51 -19.71 4.19
CA GLN A 39 -11.53 -20.25 5.08
C GLN A 39 -12.93 -19.70 4.86
N VAL A 40 -13.05 -18.50 4.31
CA VAL A 40 -14.36 -17.84 4.11
C VAL A 40 -14.70 -17.71 2.65
N GLY A 41 -13.83 -17.10 1.86
CA GLY A 41 -14.03 -16.92 0.42
C GLY A 41 -13.42 -15.63 -0.08
N ALA A 42 -13.25 -15.58 -1.40
CA ALA A 42 -12.59 -14.45 -2.06
C ALA A 42 -13.32 -13.13 -1.88
N PHE A 43 -14.66 -13.15 -1.98
CA PHE A 43 -15.44 -11.91 -1.88
C PHE A 43 -15.28 -11.23 -0.51
N GLU A 44 -15.47 -12.01 0.56
CA GLU A 44 -15.34 -11.46 1.92
C GLU A 44 -13.91 -11.01 2.21
N ALA A 45 -12.92 -11.77 1.73
CA ALA A 45 -11.51 -11.40 1.90
C ALA A 45 -11.20 -10.08 1.19
N LYS A 46 -11.69 -9.90 -0.03
CA LYS A 46 -11.49 -8.67 -0.79
C LYS A 46 -12.17 -7.48 -0.12
N ARG A 47 -13.38 -7.68 0.40
CA ARG A 47 -14.11 -6.62 1.10
C ARG A 47 -13.34 -6.18 2.35
N ARG A 48 -12.90 -7.13 3.15
CA ARG A 48 -12.12 -6.84 4.36
C ARG A 48 -10.79 -6.18 4.02
N GLY A 49 -10.11 -6.70 3.00
CA GLY A 49 -8.85 -6.13 2.53
C GLY A 49 -9.00 -4.69 2.06
N ALA A 50 -10.06 -4.40 1.32
CA ALA A 50 -10.33 -3.04 0.84
C ALA A 50 -10.56 -2.07 2.01
N ALA A 51 -11.27 -2.50 3.04
CA ALA A 51 -11.51 -1.69 4.23
C ALA A 51 -10.20 -1.38 4.96
N LEU A 52 -9.34 -2.38 5.14
CA LEU A 52 -8.06 -2.22 5.82
C LEU A 52 -7.10 -1.34 5.01
N VAL A 53 -7.00 -1.59 3.70
CA VAL A 53 -6.15 -0.81 2.80
C VAL A 53 -6.57 0.67 2.80
N SER A 54 -7.87 0.92 2.68
CA SER A 54 -8.39 2.29 2.67
C SER A 54 -8.08 3.02 3.97
N ARG A 55 -8.22 2.34 5.11
CA ARG A 55 -7.90 2.90 6.42
C ARG A 55 -6.42 3.26 6.51
N ASN A 56 -5.55 2.36 6.07
CA ASN A 56 -4.11 2.57 6.16
C ASN A 56 -3.65 3.69 5.24
N ILE A 57 -4.18 3.76 4.03
CA ILE A 57 -3.85 4.86 3.10
C ILE A 57 -4.33 6.20 3.66
N SER A 58 -5.52 6.22 4.26
CA SER A 58 -6.03 7.43 4.93
C SER A 58 -5.05 7.92 5.99
N GLN A 59 -4.53 7.01 6.82
CA GLN A 59 -3.56 7.36 7.84
C GLN A 59 -2.26 7.91 7.26
N HIS A 60 -1.77 7.31 6.17
CA HIS A 60 -0.56 7.81 5.51
C HIS A 60 -0.76 9.22 4.96
N LEU A 61 -1.93 9.51 4.38
CA LEU A 61 -2.25 10.85 3.87
C LEU A 61 -2.31 11.87 5.01
N GLU A 62 -2.85 11.49 6.16
CA GLU A 62 -2.98 12.40 7.29
C GLU A 62 -1.67 12.60 8.05
N ASN A 63 -0.72 11.70 7.90
CA ASN A 63 0.55 11.74 8.65
C ASN A 63 1.75 12.03 7.73
N ARG A 64 2.32 11.00 7.12
CA ARG A 64 3.57 11.14 6.35
C ARG A 64 3.44 12.02 5.11
N LEU A 65 2.26 12.03 4.50
CA LEU A 65 2.01 12.77 3.27
C LEU A 65 1.20 14.06 3.49
N ALA A 66 0.97 14.43 4.75
CA ALA A 66 0.12 15.57 5.09
C ALA A 66 0.63 16.89 4.49
N ASP A 67 1.94 17.05 4.41
CA ASP A 67 2.57 18.27 3.90
C ASP A 67 3.18 18.11 2.52
N ALA A 68 2.89 17.02 1.82
CA ALA A 68 3.44 16.80 0.49
C ALA A 68 2.92 17.87 -0.48
N PRO A 69 3.81 18.50 -1.26
CA PRO A 69 3.42 19.60 -2.12
C PRO A 69 2.66 19.11 -3.36
N LYS A 70 2.05 20.07 -4.06
CA LYS A 70 1.27 19.78 -5.27
C LYS A 70 2.08 19.06 -6.34
N ASP A 71 3.35 19.36 -6.46
CA ASP A 71 4.25 18.76 -7.45
C ASP A 71 4.93 17.47 -6.97
N PHE A 72 4.52 16.95 -5.83
CA PHE A 72 5.01 15.66 -5.31
C PHE A 72 4.76 14.56 -6.34
N ALA A 73 5.80 13.78 -6.65
CA ALA A 73 5.73 12.74 -7.68
C ALA A 73 6.34 11.44 -7.13
N PRO A 74 5.57 10.68 -6.33
CA PRO A 74 6.10 9.49 -5.68
C PRO A 74 6.20 8.30 -6.63
N LEU A 75 7.16 7.42 -6.34
CA LEU A 75 7.26 6.10 -6.94
C LEU A 75 6.79 5.08 -5.91
N VAL A 76 5.82 4.27 -6.27
CA VAL A 76 5.18 3.30 -5.36
C VAL A 76 5.45 1.90 -5.85
N TYR A 77 5.82 0.99 -4.95
CA TYR A 77 6.04 -0.39 -5.36
C TYR A 77 5.57 -1.40 -4.30
N CYS A 78 5.21 -2.57 -4.80
CA CYS A 78 5.11 -3.80 -4.03
C CYS A 78 5.57 -4.93 -4.97
N TRP A 79 5.73 -6.13 -4.45
CA TRP A 79 6.05 -7.26 -5.31
C TRP A 79 4.78 -8.06 -5.60
N ARG A 80 4.84 -8.96 -6.58
CA ARG A 80 3.83 -9.98 -6.87
C ARG A 80 2.45 -9.43 -7.21
N GLY A 81 2.29 -8.99 -8.45
CA GLY A 81 0.99 -8.64 -9.02
C GLY A 81 0.55 -7.21 -8.82
N GLY A 82 1.21 -6.45 -7.95
CA GLY A 82 1.00 -5.00 -7.87
C GLY A 82 -0.34 -4.53 -7.33
N GLN A 83 -1.15 -5.38 -6.70
CA GLN A 83 -2.46 -4.97 -6.20
C GLN A 83 -2.36 -3.94 -5.09
N ARG A 84 -1.39 -4.10 -4.19
CA ARG A 84 -1.16 -3.19 -3.07
C ARG A 84 -0.66 -1.84 -3.56
N SER A 85 0.33 -1.83 -4.46
CA SER A 85 0.84 -0.59 -5.03
C SER A 85 -0.20 0.08 -5.93
N GLY A 86 -0.98 -0.69 -6.66
CA GLY A 86 -2.06 -0.16 -7.49
C GLY A 86 -3.13 0.57 -6.68
N ALA A 87 -3.51 0.03 -5.52
CA ALA A 87 -4.48 0.67 -4.64
C ALA A 87 -3.97 2.01 -4.12
N MET A 88 -2.72 2.05 -3.66
CA MET A 88 -2.09 3.28 -3.20
C MET A 88 -1.99 4.30 -4.32
N ALA A 89 -1.50 3.88 -5.49
CA ALA A 89 -1.33 4.76 -6.64
C ALA A 89 -2.65 5.35 -7.12
N ARG A 90 -3.73 4.58 -7.08
CA ARG A 90 -5.04 5.06 -7.51
C ARG A 90 -5.52 6.20 -6.63
N ILE A 91 -5.41 6.06 -5.32
CA ILE A 91 -5.84 7.09 -4.38
C ILE A 91 -4.95 8.33 -4.47
N LEU A 92 -3.63 8.15 -4.52
CA LEU A 92 -2.71 9.29 -4.64
C LEU A 92 -2.91 10.02 -5.96
N GLY A 93 -3.18 9.29 -7.04
CA GLY A 93 -3.44 9.88 -8.34
C GLY A 93 -4.72 10.72 -8.38
N GLU A 94 -5.72 10.35 -7.60
CA GLU A 94 -6.97 11.11 -7.51
C GLU A 94 -6.78 12.49 -6.87
N ILE A 95 -5.76 12.65 -6.04
CA ILE A 95 -5.40 13.94 -5.45
C ILE A 95 -4.80 14.88 -6.51
N GLY A 96 -4.27 14.28 -7.59
CA GLY A 96 -3.64 15.02 -8.68
C GLY A 96 -2.13 14.84 -8.75
N TRP A 97 -1.55 14.04 -7.88
CA TRP A 97 -0.12 13.75 -7.91
C TRP A 97 0.22 12.81 -9.07
N LYS A 98 1.40 13.00 -9.66
CA LYS A 98 1.95 12.08 -10.66
C LYS A 98 2.58 10.91 -9.95
N VAL A 99 1.94 9.75 -10.01
CA VAL A 99 2.41 8.54 -9.34
C VAL A 99 3.00 7.58 -10.36
N THR A 100 4.19 7.08 -10.07
CA THR A 100 4.81 6.02 -10.86
C THR A 100 4.68 4.71 -10.08
N VAL A 101 4.17 3.67 -10.73
CA VAL A 101 4.04 2.34 -10.13
C VAL A 101 5.09 1.44 -10.75
N VAL A 102 5.85 0.76 -9.89
CA VAL A 102 6.81 -0.25 -10.34
C VAL A 102 6.17 -1.62 -10.24
N ASP A 103 6.07 -2.28 -11.38
CA ASP A 103 5.59 -3.66 -11.45
C ASP A 103 6.77 -4.60 -11.15
N GLY A 104 6.60 -5.40 -10.14
CA GLY A 104 7.66 -6.27 -9.68
C GLY A 104 7.54 -7.72 -10.08
#